data_898e0a2d71b1632954d7bac5e39805ef
#
_entry.id   898e0a2d71b1632954d7bac5e39805ef
#
_cell.length_a   1.000
_cell.length_b   1.000
_cell.length_c   1.000
_cell.angle_alpha   90.00
_cell.angle_beta   90.00
_cell.angle_gamma   90.00
#
_symmetry.space_group_name_H-M   'P 1'
#
loop_
_entity.id
_entity.type
_entity.pdbx_description
1 polymer ?
#
loop_
_entity_poly.entity_id
_entity_poly.type
_entity_poly.pdbx_seq_one_letter_code
_entity_poly.pdbx_strand_id
1 'polypeptide(L)'
;MASPMERSYSRSELDRGTGRSKAEGATSLWEAPLPGRRQQRGHVVQQNATRTVSAEISRSWLLVAATRPETFDAAEGSRADQIILDIADAVDPRLKDSARAAVVDWLSTGGTGWVRINDRTSDFWSDDVDALVGIPGLRGVMLAKSESPEHVSETFDRLHGVSPVIALVESALGIEEAANIARARGAYRLAFGSGDYRRDTGTSSDDMAMSYPRSRLVVASRVGNLPGPIDGPTVGSNHPVLREQGSIAVALGMTGKLCLDIEQLPIINEVISPTRSDVAWARDFLADFEARGRVIRDGSDPPRLGRAQKIDKLARAFGVEPA
;
A
#
# COMPACT_ATOMS: atom_id res chain seq x y z
N MET A 1 48.45 34.83 8.62
CA MET A 1 49.80 34.27 8.63
C MET A 1 49.73 32.80 8.35
N ALA A 2 50.28 32.50 7.19
CA ALA A 2 50.97 31.29 6.70
C ALA A 2 50.11 30.07 6.35
N SER A 3 49.87 29.93 5.07
CA SER A 3 49.77 28.73 4.20
C SER A 3 51.22 28.26 3.90
N PRO A 4 51.46 27.25 3.06
CA PRO A 4 51.06 25.85 2.85
C PRO A 4 52.32 24.92 2.73
N MET A 5 52.13 23.60 2.41
CA MET A 5 53.16 22.85 1.67
C MET A 5 52.59 21.61 0.94
N GLU A 6 52.67 21.71 -0.36
CA GLU A 6 52.61 20.63 -1.37
C GLU A 6 53.88 19.79 -1.39
N ARG A 7 53.79 18.55 -1.89
CA ARG A 7 54.77 17.81 -2.74
C ARG A 7 54.14 16.47 -3.12
N SER A 8 53.81 16.11 -4.30
CA SER A 8 54.32 15.92 -5.67
C SER A 8 55.35 14.81 -5.84
N TYR A 9 55.14 14.06 -6.94
CA TYR A 9 56.00 13.16 -7.74
C TYR A 9 56.00 11.67 -7.35
N SER A 10 56.05 10.65 -8.30
CA SER A 10 56.20 10.65 -9.77
C SER A 10 55.95 9.26 -10.35
N ARG A 11 55.74 9.21 -11.65
CA ARG A 11 55.65 8.09 -12.59
C ARG A 11 56.88 7.21 -12.72
N SER A 12 56.70 5.95 -13.20
CA SER A 12 57.47 5.25 -14.27
C SER A 12 56.75 3.94 -14.61
N GLU A 13 56.21 3.67 -15.73
CA GLU A 13 56.57 3.43 -17.12
C GLU A 13 57.38 2.14 -17.35
N LEU A 14 56.83 1.33 -18.32
CA LEU A 14 57.42 0.41 -19.28
C LEU A 14 57.82 -1.00 -18.75
N ASP A 15 57.52 -2.11 -19.41
CA ASP A 15 57.88 -2.49 -20.75
C ASP A 15 57.16 -3.74 -21.33
N ARG A 16 57.23 -3.91 -22.61
CA ARG A 16 56.61 -4.85 -23.52
C ARG A 16 57.31 -6.24 -23.52
N GLY A 17 56.53 -7.28 -23.91
CA GLY A 17 57.15 -8.56 -24.26
C GLY A 17 56.18 -9.48 -25.05
N THR A 18 56.39 -9.54 -26.33
CA THR A 18 55.74 -10.38 -27.32
C THR A 18 56.17 -11.84 -27.28
N GLY A 19 55.24 -12.79 -27.59
CA GLY A 19 55.65 -14.19 -27.82
C GLY A 19 54.49 -15.06 -28.31
N ARG A 20 54.43 -15.27 -29.65
CA ARG A 20 53.58 -16.28 -30.30
C ARG A 20 54.18 -17.67 -30.09
N SER A 21 53.36 -18.70 -29.91
CA SER A 21 53.54 -20.02 -30.53
C SER A 21 52.27 -20.85 -30.58
N LYS A 22 52.10 -21.53 -31.71
CA LYS A 22 51.01 -22.46 -32.12
C LYS A 22 51.22 -23.85 -31.48
N ALA A 23 50.14 -24.59 -31.27
CA ALA A 23 49.87 -25.96 -31.76
C ALA A 23 48.57 -26.50 -31.19
N GLU A 24 47.64 -26.77 -32.00
CA GLU A 24 46.87 -27.95 -32.40
C GLU A 24 46.59 -29.02 -31.32
N GLY A 25 45.30 -29.37 -31.18
CA GLY A 25 44.92 -30.76 -30.99
C GLY A 25 43.73 -31.02 -30.06
N ALA A 26 42.68 -31.51 -30.66
CA ALA A 26 41.68 -32.45 -30.14
C ALA A 26 40.44 -31.93 -29.36
N THR A 27 39.37 -31.94 -30.14
CA THR A 27 37.95 -32.17 -29.80
C THR A 27 37.65 -32.92 -28.53
N SER A 28 36.82 -32.33 -27.66
CA SER A 28 35.75 -33.07 -27.01
C SER A 28 34.57 -32.13 -26.76
N LEU A 29 33.47 -32.44 -27.40
CA LEU A 29 32.15 -31.85 -27.30
C LEU A 29 31.63 -32.02 -25.87
N TRP A 30 31.54 -30.92 -25.08
CA TRP A 30 30.69 -30.82 -23.94
C TRP A 30 29.54 -29.89 -24.34
N GLU A 31 28.40 -30.51 -24.70
CA GLU A 31 27.13 -29.80 -24.77
C GLU A 31 26.77 -29.26 -23.38
N ALA A 32 26.82 -27.95 -23.23
CA ALA A 32 26.19 -27.29 -22.12
C ALA A 32 24.66 -27.49 -22.24
N PRO A 33 23.96 -27.90 -21.21
CA PRO A 33 22.51 -27.95 -21.26
C PRO A 33 21.96 -26.53 -21.43
N LEU A 34 21.17 -26.36 -22.50
CA LEU A 34 20.37 -25.16 -22.75
C LEU A 34 19.54 -24.85 -21.49
N PRO A 35 19.41 -23.58 -21.08
CA PRO A 35 18.54 -23.22 -19.97
C PRO A 35 17.13 -23.70 -20.28
N GLY A 36 16.59 -24.53 -19.38
CA GLY A 36 15.27 -25.13 -19.51
C GLY A 36 14.23 -24.04 -19.77
N ARG A 37 13.45 -24.23 -20.84
CA ARG A 37 12.21 -23.50 -21.05
C ARG A 37 11.39 -23.64 -19.78
N ARG A 38 11.19 -22.52 -19.05
CA ARG A 38 10.16 -22.44 -18.01
C ARG A 38 8.86 -22.93 -18.66
N GLN A 39 8.31 -23.99 -18.12
CA GLN A 39 6.97 -24.45 -18.45
C GLN A 39 6.06 -23.24 -18.33
N GLN A 40 5.41 -22.86 -19.42
CA GLN A 40 4.27 -21.97 -19.38
C GLN A 40 3.29 -22.58 -18.38
N ARG A 41 3.13 -21.92 -17.23
CA ARG A 41 2.12 -22.27 -16.25
C ARG A 41 0.78 -22.18 -16.97
N GLY A 42 0.20 -23.33 -17.29
CA GLY A 42 -1.16 -23.42 -17.74
C GLY A 42 -2.03 -22.86 -16.62
N HIS A 43 -2.48 -21.62 -16.75
CA HIS A 43 -3.56 -21.07 -15.96
C HIS A 43 -4.79 -21.94 -16.23
N VAL A 44 -5.12 -22.80 -15.29
CA VAL A 44 -6.50 -23.25 -15.14
C VAL A 44 -7.27 -22.02 -14.68
N VAL A 45 -7.78 -21.28 -15.66
CA VAL A 45 -8.72 -20.18 -15.43
C VAL A 45 -10.02 -20.83 -14.94
N GLN A 46 -10.12 -21.07 -13.64
CA GLN A 46 -11.42 -21.04 -12.99
C GLN A 46 -11.86 -19.57 -13.01
N GLN A 47 -12.73 -19.26 -13.97
CA GLN A 47 -13.42 -17.97 -14.10
C GLN A 47 -14.38 -17.79 -12.92
N ASN A 48 -13.85 -17.48 -11.75
CA ASN A 48 -14.49 -16.57 -10.82
C ASN A 48 -13.83 -15.22 -11.09
N ALA A 49 -14.48 -14.40 -11.90
CA ALA A 49 -14.10 -13.00 -12.07
C ALA A 49 -14.20 -12.35 -10.67
N THR A 50 -13.11 -12.35 -9.94
CA THR A 50 -12.98 -11.65 -8.67
C THR A 50 -13.19 -10.18 -8.99
N ARG A 51 -14.34 -9.64 -8.59
CA ARG A 51 -14.64 -8.21 -8.74
C ARG A 51 -13.52 -7.44 -8.06
N THR A 52 -12.64 -6.84 -8.84
CA THR A 52 -11.54 -6.04 -8.30
C THR A 52 -12.14 -4.80 -7.64
N VAL A 53 -12.05 -4.73 -6.33
CA VAL A 53 -12.51 -3.56 -5.56
C VAL A 53 -11.54 -2.40 -5.82
N SER A 54 -12.06 -1.23 -6.23
CA SER A 54 -11.25 -0.04 -6.44
C SER A 54 -10.52 0.37 -5.15
N ALA A 55 -9.26 0.77 -5.26
CA ALA A 55 -8.45 1.20 -4.13
C ALA A 55 -9.07 2.37 -3.33
N GLU A 56 -9.93 3.20 -3.95
CA GLU A 56 -10.66 4.28 -3.26
C GLU A 56 -11.62 3.77 -2.17
N ILE A 57 -12.20 2.60 -2.37
CA ILE A 57 -13.21 2.03 -1.47
C ILE A 57 -12.75 0.70 -0.84
N SER A 58 -11.52 0.28 -1.09
CA SER A 58 -10.96 -0.97 -0.56
C SER A 58 -10.96 -1.01 0.96
N ARG A 59 -11.43 -2.14 1.49
CA ARG A 59 -11.62 -2.42 2.92
C ARG A 59 -10.36 -3.02 3.54
N SER A 60 -9.84 -4.08 2.96
CA SER A 60 -8.67 -4.81 3.45
C SER A 60 -7.43 -4.53 2.60
N TRP A 61 -6.33 -4.25 3.29
CA TRP A 61 -5.02 -3.94 2.72
C TRP A 61 -4.00 -4.88 3.35
N LEU A 62 -3.68 -5.97 2.65
CA LEU A 62 -2.81 -7.02 3.17
C LEU A 62 -1.34 -6.63 3.02
N LEU A 63 -0.62 -6.49 4.13
CA LEU A 63 0.82 -6.29 4.15
C LEU A 63 1.53 -7.64 3.98
N VAL A 64 2.47 -7.69 3.04
CA VAL A 64 3.24 -8.89 2.69
C VAL A 64 4.72 -8.55 2.73
N ALA A 65 5.48 -9.18 3.63
CA ALA A 65 6.91 -8.92 3.74
C ALA A 65 7.64 -9.33 2.46
N ALA A 66 8.39 -8.40 1.86
CA ALA A 66 9.10 -8.63 0.60
C ALA A 66 10.26 -9.64 0.70
N THR A 67 10.64 -10.01 1.91
CA THR A 67 11.62 -11.09 2.16
C THR A 67 11.07 -12.50 1.91
N ARG A 68 9.76 -12.62 1.61
CA ARG A 68 9.10 -13.90 1.34
C ARG A 68 8.39 -13.87 -0.02
N PRO A 69 9.13 -13.76 -1.14
CA PRO A 69 8.53 -13.63 -2.47
C PRO A 69 7.66 -14.83 -2.87
N GLU A 70 7.86 -16.00 -2.28
CA GLU A 70 7.02 -17.18 -2.47
C GLU A 70 5.55 -16.99 -2.01
N THR A 71 5.28 -15.96 -1.19
CA THR A 71 3.93 -15.66 -0.70
C THR A 71 3.17 -14.65 -1.57
N PHE A 72 3.80 -14.00 -2.55
CA PHE A 72 3.18 -12.92 -3.33
C PHE A 72 1.98 -13.39 -4.15
N ASP A 73 2.11 -14.52 -4.87
CA ASP A 73 1.03 -15.10 -5.67
C ASP A 73 -0.17 -15.49 -4.78
N ALA A 74 0.10 -16.04 -3.58
CA ALA A 74 -0.95 -16.41 -2.63
C ALA A 74 -1.67 -15.17 -2.07
N ALA A 75 -0.94 -14.09 -1.82
CA ALA A 75 -1.51 -12.83 -1.38
C ALA A 75 -2.38 -12.19 -2.46
N GLU A 76 -1.93 -12.15 -3.72
CA GLU A 76 -2.71 -11.63 -4.85
C GLU A 76 -3.97 -12.46 -5.10
N GLY A 77 -3.88 -13.77 -5.01
CA GLY A 77 -5.04 -14.69 -5.12
C GLY A 77 -5.94 -14.73 -3.89
N SER A 78 -5.65 -13.97 -2.84
CA SER A 78 -6.42 -13.95 -1.59
C SER A 78 -7.72 -13.14 -1.72
N ARG A 79 -8.45 -13.02 -0.60
CA ARG A 79 -9.64 -12.16 -0.49
C ARG A 79 -9.30 -10.71 -0.10
N ALA A 80 -8.04 -10.30 -0.14
CA ALA A 80 -7.65 -8.91 0.08
C ALA A 80 -8.22 -8.03 -1.04
N ASP A 81 -8.79 -6.89 -0.67
CA ASP A 81 -9.18 -5.89 -1.68
C ASP A 81 -7.93 -5.27 -2.33
N GLN A 82 -6.84 -5.11 -1.57
CA GLN A 82 -5.53 -4.69 -2.05
C GLN A 82 -4.41 -5.44 -1.31
N ILE A 83 -3.26 -5.62 -1.98
CA ILE A 83 -2.03 -6.11 -1.35
C ILE A 83 -0.95 -5.03 -1.37
N ILE A 84 -0.10 -5.03 -0.35
CA ILE A 84 1.02 -4.12 -0.18
C ILE A 84 2.28 -4.95 0.05
N LEU A 85 3.20 -4.95 -0.89
CA LEU A 85 4.52 -5.58 -0.73
C LEU A 85 5.39 -4.64 0.09
N ASP A 86 5.91 -5.13 1.20
CA ASP A 86 6.58 -4.31 2.19
C ASP A 86 8.11 -4.43 2.11
N ILE A 87 8.77 -3.37 1.64
CA ILE A 87 10.23 -3.24 1.61
C ILE A 87 10.77 -2.27 2.69
N ALA A 88 9.86 -1.73 3.55
CA ALA A 88 10.21 -0.81 4.62
C ALA A 88 10.51 -1.57 5.94
N ASP A 89 9.77 -1.29 7.01
CA ASP A 89 10.10 -1.72 8.37
C ASP A 89 10.10 -3.25 8.59
N ALA A 90 9.40 -4.03 7.76
CA ALA A 90 9.42 -5.49 7.85
C ALA A 90 10.69 -6.13 7.27
N VAL A 91 11.64 -5.34 6.75
CA VAL A 91 12.85 -5.84 6.07
C VAL A 91 14.09 -5.37 6.77
N ASP A 92 14.95 -6.32 7.19
CA ASP A 92 16.28 -6.01 7.72
C ASP A 92 17.08 -5.15 6.71
N PRO A 93 17.80 -4.10 7.16
CA PRO A 93 18.59 -3.25 6.28
C PRO A 93 19.52 -4.00 5.31
N ARG A 94 20.08 -5.13 5.74
CA ARG A 94 20.95 -5.97 4.92
C ARG A 94 20.25 -6.71 3.79
N LEU A 95 18.93 -6.81 3.85
CA LEU A 95 18.07 -7.51 2.88
C LEU A 95 17.28 -6.57 1.99
N LYS A 96 17.38 -5.25 2.17
CA LYS A 96 16.61 -4.25 1.41
C LYS A 96 16.75 -4.41 -0.10
N ASP A 97 17.98 -4.55 -0.60
CA ASP A 97 18.24 -4.66 -2.04
C ASP A 97 17.66 -5.95 -2.62
N SER A 98 17.78 -7.07 -1.94
CA SER A 98 17.21 -8.33 -2.38
C SER A 98 15.68 -8.34 -2.33
N ALA A 99 15.09 -7.73 -1.31
CA ALA A 99 13.64 -7.59 -1.18
C ALA A 99 13.07 -6.67 -2.27
N ARG A 100 13.72 -5.54 -2.54
CA ARG A 100 13.37 -4.61 -3.62
C ARG A 100 13.43 -5.31 -4.98
N ALA A 101 14.51 -6.03 -5.25
CA ALA A 101 14.68 -6.79 -6.50
C ALA A 101 13.57 -7.84 -6.69
N ALA A 102 13.19 -8.56 -5.64
CA ALA A 102 12.10 -9.54 -5.69
C ALA A 102 10.74 -8.90 -6.01
N VAL A 103 10.45 -7.73 -5.42
CA VAL A 103 9.23 -6.96 -5.70
C VAL A 103 9.20 -6.48 -7.14
N VAL A 104 10.30 -5.91 -7.63
CA VAL A 104 10.41 -5.43 -9.02
C VAL A 104 10.25 -6.57 -10.02
N ASP A 105 10.89 -7.72 -9.80
CA ASP A 105 10.76 -8.90 -10.67
C ASP A 105 9.31 -9.38 -10.73
N TRP A 106 8.65 -9.52 -9.57
CA TRP A 106 7.27 -10.00 -9.50
C TRP A 106 6.28 -9.05 -10.18
N LEU A 107 6.37 -7.73 -9.91
CA LEU A 107 5.52 -6.72 -10.53
C LEU A 107 5.78 -6.58 -12.04
N SER A 108 7.00 -6.85 -12.51
CA SER A 108 7.36 -6.81 -13.93
C SER A 108 6.90 -8.04 -14.70
N THR A 109 6.65 -9.16 -14.01
CA THR A 109 6.29 -10.46 -14.63
C THR A 109 4.80 -10.79 -14.54
N GLY A 110 3.96 -9.82 -14.19
CA GLY A 110 2.50 -9.93 -14.25
C GLY A 110 1.78 -9.83 -12.92
N GLY A 111 2.49 -9.80 -11.79
CA GLY A 111 1.91 -9.49 -10.49
C GLY A 111 1.46 -8.02 -10.39
N THR A 112 0.46 -7.73 -9.56
CA THR A 112 -0.03 -6.36 -9.38
C THR A 112 -0.22 -6.03 -7.91
N GLY A 113 0.23 -4.85 -7.46
CA GLY A 113 0.10 -4.46 -6.06
C GLY A 113 0.62 -3.07 -5.74
N TRP A 114 0.45 -2.69 -4.50
CA TRP A 114 1.08 -1.51 -3.90
C TRP A 114 2.42 -1.91 -3.29
N VAL A 115 3.33 -0.95 -3.10
CA VAL A 115 4.61 -1.19 -2.42
C VAL A 115 4.76 -0.23 -1.25
N ARG A 116 4.99 -0.74 -0.03
CA ARG A 116 5.39 0.12 1.08
C ARG A 116 6.89 0.34 0.99
N ILE A 117 7.27 1.60 0.77
CA ILE A 117 8.65 2.06 0.63
C ILE A 117 9.13 2.72 1.93
N ASN A 118 10.43 2.80 2.09
CA ASN A 118 11.06 3.48 3.23
C ASN A 118 10.69 4.96 3.26
N ASP A 119 10.82 5.58 4.43
CA ASP A 119 10.51 7.00 4.62
C ASP A 119 11.45 7.92 3.80
N ARG A 120 10.96 9.13 3.51
CA ARG A 120 11.67 10.11 2.68
C ARG A 120 13.06 10.49 3.19
N THR A 121 13.27 10.40 4.50
CA THR A 121 14.55 10.76 5.15
C THR A 121 15.53 9.60 5.24
N SER A 122 15.09 8.39 4.88
CA SER A 122 15.91 7.17 4.86
C SER A 122 16.88 7.15 3.67
N ASP A 123 18.07 6.62 3.87
CA ASP A 123 19.05 6.36 2.79
C ASP A 123 18.50 5.41 1.71
N PHE A 124 17.49 4.59 2.04
CA PHE A 124 16.89 3.62 1.12
C PHE A 124 15.81 4.20 0.20
N TRP A 125 15.20 5.33 0.57
CA TRP A 125 14.04 5.89 -0.15
C TRP A 125 14.33 6.14 -1.63
N SER A 126 15.48 6.71 -1.92
CA SER A 126 15.90 7.06 -3.29
C SER A 126 15.91 5.83 -4.20
N ASP A 127 16.55 4.75 -3.72
CA ASP A 127 16.68 3.52 -4.49
C ASP A 127 15.35 2.78 -4.61
N ASP A 128 14.49 2.85 -3.57
CA ASP A 128 13.16 2.26 -3.60
C ASP A 128 12.31 2.91 -4.70
N VAL A 129 12.29 4.24 -4.74
CA VAL A 129 11.49 4.98 -5.72
C VAL A 129 12.00 4.75 -7.14
N ASP A 130 13.32 4.85 -7.37
CA ASP A 130 13.93 4.69 -8.68
C ASP A 130 13.69 3.29 -9.26
N ALA A 131 13.73 2.28 -8.41
CA ALA A 131 13.48 0.89 -8.82
C ALA A 131 12.02 0.64 -9.22
N LEU A 132 11.08 1.48 -8.78
CA LEU A 132 9.64 1.32 -9.03
C LEU A 132 9.12 2.16 -10.21
N VAL A 133 9.94 3.07 -10.75
CA VAL A 133 9.54 3.91 -11.89
C VAL A 133 9.18 3.06 -13.11
N GLY A 134 7.96 3.24 -13.62
CA GLY A 134 7.50 2.61 -14.85
C GLY A 134 7.23 1.10 -14.76
N ILE A 135 7.21 0.52 -13.57
CA ILE A 135 6.91 -0.91 -13.39
C ILE A 135 5.41 -1.17 -13.67
N PRO A 136 5.06 -2.06 -14.64
CA PRO A 136 3.68 -2.21 -15.10
C PRO A 136 2.69 -2.67 -14.03
N GLY A 137 3.12 -3.53 -13.10
CA GLY A 137 2.27 -4.06 -12.02
C GLY A 137 2.11 -3.13 -10.83
N LEU A 138 2.84 -2.00 -10.77
CA LEU A 138 2.76 -1.05 -9.68
C LEU A 138 1.45 -0.27 -9.71
N ARG A 139 0.64 -0.39 -8.65
CA ARG A 139 -0.60 0.38 -8.49
C ARG A 139 -0.37 1.73 -7.81
N GLY A 140 0.71 1.87 -7.08
CA GLY A 140 1.13 3.04 -6.32
C GLY A 140 2.02 2.64 -5.14
N VAL A 141 2.45 3.61 -4.37
CA VAL A 141 3.31 3.37 -3.20
C VAL A 141 2.62 3.77 -1.90
N MET A 142 3.00 3.12 -0.80
CA MET A 142 2.72 3.58 0.56
C MET A 142 4.04 4.11 1.14
N LEU A 143 4.09 5.41 1.41
CA LEU A 143 5.27 6.08 1.96
C LEU A 143 5.24 5.99 3.48
N ALA A 144 6.19 5.27 4.06
CA ALA A 144 6.35 5.18 5.51
C ALA A 144 6.66 6.55 6.14
N LYS A 145 6.29 6.74 7.40
CA LYS A 145 6.62 7.91 8.24
C LYS A 145 6.41 9.25 7.53
N SER A 146 5.23 9.40 6.90
CA SER A 146 4.88 10.65 6.21
C SER A 146 4.60 11.75 7.25
N GLU A 147 5.45 12.75 7.31
CA GLU A 147 5.40 13.83 8.30
C GLU A 147 5.27 15.23 7.68
N SER A 148 5.38 15.35 6.37
CA SER A 148 5.18 16.62 5.66
C SER A 148 4.56 16.42 4.28
N PRO A 149 3.89 17.44 3.71
CA PRO A 149 3.36 17.39 2.34
C PRO A 149 4.47 17.26 1.29
N GLU A 150 5.67 17.74 1.57
CA GLU A 150 6.84 17.64 0.69
C GLU A 150 7.26 16.16 0.53
N HIS A 151 7.25 15.35 1.60
CA HIS A 151 7.58 13.94 1.52
C HIS A 151 6.72 13.21 0.47
N VAL A 152 5.42 13.51 0.45
CA VAL A 152 4.46 12.92 -0.50
C VAL A 152 4.67 13.47 -1.91
N SER A 153 4.81 14.81 -2.04
CA SER A 153 4.92 15.46 -3.34
C SER A 153 6.22 15.10 -4.06
N GLU A 154 7.35 15.05 -3.34
CA GLU A 154 8.65 14.65 -3.90
C GLU A 154 8.64 13.16 -4.31
N THR A 155 8.02 12.28 -3.51
CA THR A 155 7.86 10.88 -3.87
C THR A 155 7.03 10.73 -5.14
N PHE A 156 5.91 11.44 -5.24
CA PHE A 156 5.05 11.43 -6.44
C PHE A 156 5.79 11.93 -7.67
N ASP A 157 6.54 13.04 -7.55
CA ASP A 157 7.30 13.61 -8.65
C ASP A 157 8.40 12.69 -9.15
N ARG A 158 9.13 12.05 -8.22
CA ARG A 158 10.17 11.11 -8.58
C ARG A 158 9.61 9.83 -9.23
N LEU A 159 8.35 9.47 -8.94
CA LEU A 159 7.58 8.46 -9.68
C LEU A 159 6.97 9.00 -10.98
N HIS A 160 7.53 10.09 -11.52
CA HIS A 160 7.12 10.76 -12.76
C HIS A 160 5.67 11.29 -12.76
N GLY A 161 5.08 11.51 -11.57
CA GLY A 161 3.73 12.01 -11.44
C GLY A 161 2.63 11.03 -11.88
N VAL A 162 2.93 9.74 -11.94
CA VAL A 162 2.00 8.71 -12.42
C VAL A 162 1.47 7.83 -11.30
N SER A 163 2.36 7.35 -10.41
CA SER A 163 1.98 6.42 -9.35
C SER A 163 1.52 7.16 -8.09
N PRO A 164 0.27 6.95 -7.64
CA PRO A 164 -0.29 7.64 -6.47
C PRO A 164 0.40 7.20 -5.17
N VAL A 165 0.36 8.08 -4.16
CA VAL A 165 1.01 7.88 -2.87
C VAL A 165 -0.02 7.76 -1.75
N ILE A 166 -0.02 6.64 -1.04
CA ILE A 166 -0.67 6.50 0.27
C ILE A 166 0.32 7.01 1.31
N ALA A 167 -0.06 8.04 2.07
CA ALA A 167 0.77 8.54 3.14
C ALA A 167 0.50 7.75 4.43
N LEU A 168 1.49 6.97 4.90
CA LEU A 168 1.42 6.27 6.18
C LEU A 168 1.86 7.22 7.29
N VAL A 169 0.89 7.67 8.08
CA VAL A 169 1.06 8.62 9.18
C VAL A 169 1.18 7.85 10.48
N GLU A 170 2.32 7.96 11.15
CA GLU A 170 2.68 7.08 12.26
C GLU A 170 3.55 7.75 13.34
N SER A 171 3.50 9.08 13.40
CA SER A 171 4.12 9.90 14.45
C SER A 171 3.20 11.05 14.89
N ALA A 172 3.51 11.66 16.02
CA ALA A 172 2.80 12.85 16.53
C ALA A 172 2.85 14.00 15.50
N LEU A 173 4.03 14.26 14.91
CA LEU A 173 4.19 15.28 13.89
C LEU A 173 3.32 14.99 12.66
N GLY A 174 3.35 13.74 12.16
CA GLY A 174 2.53 13.35 11.02
C GLY A 174 1.03 13.48 11.29
N ILE A 175 0.56 13.18 12.50
CA ILE A 175 -0.85 13.39 12.90
C ILE A 175 -1.22 14.87 12.87
N GLU A 176 -0.37 15.77 13.37
CA GLU A 176 -0.64 17.21 13.33
C GLU A 176 -0.60 17.75 11.89
N GLU A 177 0.32 17.29 11.08
CA GLU A 177 0.46 17.68 9.67
C GLU A 177 -0.52 16.96 8.71
N ALA A 178 -1.33 16.03 9.19
CA ALA A 178 -2.17 15.17 8.36
C ALA A 178 -3.04 15.94 7.34
N ALA A 179 -3.55 17.13 7.69
CA ALA A 179 -4.35 17.94 6.77
C ALA A 179 -3.53 18.57 5.64
N ASN A 180 -2.27 18.91 5.88
CA ASN A 180 -1.34 19.40 4.87
C ASN A 180 -0.87 18.24 3.98
N ILE A 181 -0.53 17.11 4.58
CA ILE A 181 -0.20 15.85 3.89
C ILE A 181 -1.32 15.43 2.95
N ALA A 182 -2.59 15.48 3.42
CA ALA A 182 -3.74 15.11 2.60
C ALA A 182 -3.98 16.02 1.38
N ARG A 183 -3.44 17.22 1.37
CA ARG A 183 -3.51 18.18 0.25
C ARG A 183 -2.30 18.12 -0.66
N ALA A 184 -1.29 17.34 -0.32
CA ALA A 184 -0.07 17.23 -1.10
C ALA A 184 -0.37 16.68 -2.50
N ARG A 185 0.38 17.12 -3.49
CA ARG A 185 0.30 16.59 -4.84
C ARG A 185 0.69 15.10 -4.84
N GLY A 186 -0.13 14.26 -5.45
CA GLY A 186 0.07 12.81 -5.47
C GLY A 186 -0.50 12.08 -4.26
N ALA A 187 -0.97 12.78 -3.20
CA ALA A 187 -1.66 12.14 -2.09
C ALA A 187 -2.94 11.46 -2.58
N TYR A 188 -3.05 10.18 -2.31
CA TYR A 188 -4.19 9.36 -2.75
C TYR A 188 -5.09 8.95 -1.59
N ARG A 189 -4.50 8.54 -0.48
CA ARG A 189 -5.19 8.09 0.73
C ARG A 189 -4.27 8.24 1.93
N LEU A 190 -4.82 8.46 3.12
CA LEU A 190 -4.05 8.40 4.36
C LEU A 190 -4.15 6.99 4.96
N ALA A 191 -3.09 6.54 5.61
CA ALA A 191 -3.07 5.31 6.40
C ALA A 191 -2.51 5.60 7.80
N PHE A 192 -2.94 4.84 8.80
CA PHE A 192 -2.51 4.99 10.18
C PHE A 192 -1.53 3.88 10.58
N GLY A 193 -0.31 4.23 10.92
CA GLY A 193 0.69 3.33 11.50
C GLY A 193 0.60 3.30 13.01
N SER A 194 -0.43 2.65 13.56
CA SER A 194 -0.76 2.67 14.99
C SER A 194 0.36 2.14 15.90
N GLY A 195 1.20 1.22 15.41
CA GLY A 195 2.33 0.68 16.16
C GLY A 195 3.41 1.72 16.43
N ASP A 196 3.86 2.38 15.36
CA ASP A 196 4.91 3.40 15.42
C ASP A 196 4.42 4.68 16.07
N TYR A 197 3.17 5.08 15.84
CA TYR A 197 2.55 6.19 16.58
C TYR A 197 2.59 5.98 18.09
N ARG A 198 2.28 4.76 18.55
CA ARG A 198 2.37 4.43 20.00
C ARG A 198 3.79 4.44 20.51
N ARG A 199 4.76 3.99 19.71
CA ARG A 199 6.19 4.04 20.06
C ARG A 199 6.67 5.49 20.18
N ASP A 200 6.25 6.36 19.28
CA ASP A 200 6.62 7.77 19.25
C ASP A 200 6.00 8.55 20.43
N THR A 201 4.71 8.35 20.68
CA THR A 201 3.94 9.14 21.66
C THR A 201 3.90 8.54 23.05
N GLY A 202 4.29 7.28 23.23
CA GLY A 202 4.10 6.54 24.48
C GLY A 202 2.64 6.16 24.78
N THR A 203 1.72 6.36 23.85
CA THR A 203 0.29 6.10 24.00
C THR A 203 -0.01 4.60 24.07
N SER A 204 -0.98 4.19 24.89
CA SER A 204 -1.43 2.79 24.96
C SER A 204 -2.18 2.36 23.69
N SER A 205 -2.47 1.05 23.58
CA SER A 205 -3.32 0.52 22.50
C SER A 205 -4.83 0.63 22.78
N ASP A 206 -5.20 1.29 23.86
CA ASP A 206 -6.60 1.51 24.25
C ASP A 206 -7.33 2.32 23.18
N ASP A 207 -8.58 1.94 22.90
CA ASP A 207 -9.36 2.57 21.83
C ASP A 207 -9.67 4.04 22.08
N MET A 208 -9.82 4.44 23.35
CA MET A 208 -9.98 5.85 23.70
C MET A 208 -8.71 6.63 23.38
N ALA A 209 -7.55 6.09 23.72
CA ALA A 209 -6.25 6.70 23.42
C ALA A 209 -5.99 6.80 21.91
N MET A 210 -6.48 5.83 21.14
CA MET A 210 -6.36 5.79 19.67
C MET A 210 -7.46 6.60 18.94
N SER A 211 -8.46 7.13 19.65
CA SER A 211 -9.57 7.85 19.02
C SER A 211 -9.15 9.18 18.39
N TYR A 212 -8.27 9.93 19.03
CA TYR A 212 -7.78 11.21 18.52
C TYR A 212 -7.04 11.06 17.18
N PRO A 213 -5.97 10.26 17.06
CA PRO A 213 -5.27 10.13 15.78
C PRO A 213 -6.16 9.60 14.66
N ARG A 214 -7.05 8.62 14.92
CA ARG A 214 -8.02 8.13 13.93
C ARG A 214 -8.95 9.23 13.45
N SER A 215 -9.57 9.97 14.38
CA SER A 215 -10.49 11.07 14.06
C SER A 215 -9.78 12.19 13.29
N ARG A 216 -8.54 12.52 13.68
CA ARG A 216 -7.71 13.52 13.00
C ARG A 216 -7.45 13.14 11.53
N LEU A 217 -7.13 11.87 11.27
CA LEU A 217 -6.92 11.36 9.90
C LEU A 217 -8.22 11.37 9.08
N VAL A 218 -9.35 11.04 9.69
CA VAL A 218 -10.66 11.11 9.03
C VAL A 218 -10.99 12.54 8.59
N VAL A 219 -10.80 13.51 9.49
CA VAL A 219 -10.99 14.93 9.19
C VAL A 219 -10.01 15.39 8.11
N ALA A 220 -8.73 15.03 8.23
CA ALA A 220 -7.69 15.39 7.27
C ALA A 220 -7.98 14.83 5.87
N SER A 221 -8.41 13.59 5.76
CA SER A 221 -8.82 12.99 4.48
C SER A 221 -9.95 13.79 3.82
N ARG A 222 -10.95 14.23 4.59
CA ARG A 222 -12.04 15.07 4.07
C ARG A 222 -11.56 16.46 3.64
N VAL A 223 -10.64 17.07 4.39
CA VAL A 223 -10.03 18.35 4.07
C VAL A 223 -9.21 18.29 2.77
N GLY A 224 -8.50 17.16 2.54
CA GLY A 224 -7.76 16.90 1.30
C GLY A 224 -8.63 16.38 0.15
N ASN A 225 -9.94 16.20 0.35
CA ASN A 225 -10.86 15.56 -0.60
C ASN A 225 -10.42 14.15 -1.01
N LEU A 226 -9.79 13.42 -0.09
CA LEU A 226 -9.34 12.04 -0.27
C LEU A 226 -10.44 11.03 0.14
N PRO A 227 -10.34 9.78 -0.31
CA PRO A 227 -11.08 8.67 0.29
C PRO A 227 -10.84 8.57 1.79
N GLY A 228 -11.76 7.94 2.53
CA GLY A 228 -11.58 7.75 3.98
C GLY A 228 -10.31 6.95 4.29
N PRO A 229 -9.66 7.21 5.44
CA PRO A 229 -8.34 6.66 5.73
C PRO A 229 -8.35 5.15 6.04
N ILE A 230 -7.18 4.54 5.94
CA ILE A 230 -6.90 3.13 6.26
C ILE A 230 -6.43 3.07 7.71
N ASP A 231 -7.13 2.30 8.56
CA ASP A 231 -6.74 2.08 9.96
C ASP A 231 -5.52 1.16 10.08
N GLY A 232 -4.80 1.27 11.19
CA GLY A 232 -3.66 0.43 11.53
C GLY A 232 -4.02 -1.04 11.72
N PRO A 233 -3.03 -1.94 11.69
CA PRO A 233 -3.30 -3.37 11.82
C PRO A 233 -3.68 -3.77 13.25
N THR A 234 -4.41 -4.87 13.36
CA THR A 234 -4.59 -5.61 14.60
C THR A 234 -3.56 -6.74 14.64
N VAL A 235 -2.80 -6.85 15.73
CA VAL A 235 -1.85 -7.94 15.91
C VAL A 235 -2.59 -9.20 16.35
N GLY A 236 -2.32 -10.32 15.64
CA GLY A 236 -2.96 -11.61 15.88
C GLY A 236 -4.28 -11.79 15.12
N SER A 237 -4.78 -13.03 15.12
CA SER A 237 -5.95 -13.46 14.36
C SER A 237 -7.18 -13.79 15.23
N ASN A 238 -7.24 -13.21 16.46
CA ASN A 238 -8.41 -13.40 17.34
C ASN A 238 -9.63 -12.68 16.74
N HIS A 239 -10.57 -13.45 16.20
CA HIS A 239 -11.74 -12.92 15.47
C HIS A 239 -12.60 -11.93 16.28
N PRO A 240 -12.93 -12.17 17.59
CA PRO A 240 -13.62 -11.18 18.40
C PRO A 240 -12.89 -9.84 18.50
N VAL A 241 -11.59 -9.84 18.76
CA VAL A 241 -10.77 -8.62 18.86
C VAL A 241 -10.69 -7.90 17.51
N LEU A 242 -10.49 -8.63 16.40
CA LEU A 242 -10.51 -8.06 15.04
C LEU A 242 -11.83 -7.37 14.73
N ARG A 243 -12.94 -8.01 15.07
CA ARG A 243 -14.29 -7.47 14.84
C ARG A 243 -14.54 -6.23 15.66
N GLU A 244 -14.19 -6.24 16.95
CA GLU A 244 -14.34 -5.12 17.86
C GLU A 244 -13.53 -3.91 17.39
N GLN A 245 -12.22 -4.07 17.19
CA GLN A 245 -11.35 -2.99 16.74
C GLN A 245 -11.73 -2.46 15.34
N GLY A 246 -12.13 -3.36 14.44
CA GLY A 246 -12.64 -2.96 13.12
C GLY A 246 -13.91 -2.14 13.22
N SER A 247 -14.86 -2.53 14.09
CA SER A 247 -16.12 -1.81 14.31
C SER A 247 -15.89 -0.43 14.90
N ILE A 248 -14.96 -0.29 15.85
CA ILE A 248 -14.57 0.99 16.42
C ILE A 248 -13.94 1.90 15.36
N ALA A 249 -13.06 1.37 14.54
CA ALA A 249 -12.45 2.12 13.44
C ALA A 249 -13.51 2.65 12.46
N VAL A 250 -14.47 1.80 12.07
CA VAL A 250 -15.61 2.20 11.22
C VAL A 250 -16.48 3.27 11.87
N ALA A 251 -16.77 3.13 13.17
CA ALA A 251 -17.55 4.12 13.92
C ALA A 251 -16.86 5.49 13.96
N LEU A 252 -15.52 5.53 13.96
CA LEU A 252 -14.73 6.75 13.89
C LEU A 252 -14.60 7.31 12.46
N GLY A 253 -15.04 6.56 11.42
CA GLY A 253 -15.03 7.01 10.03
C GLY A 253 -13.87 6.47 9.18
N MET A 254 -13.07 5.53 9.70
CA MET A 254 -12.09 4.79 8.89
C MET A 254 -12.82 3.91 7.87
N THR A 255 -12.26 3.75 6.68
CA THR A 255 -12.92 3.01 5.58
C THR A 255 -12.07 1.89 5.00
N GLY A 256 -10.92 1.63 5.57
CA GLY A 256 -10.03 0.50 5.28
C GLY A 256 -9.23 0.13 6.52
N LYS A 257 -8.57 -1.02 6.47
CA LYS A 257 -7.70 -1.52 7.54
C LYS A 257 -6.52 -2.29 6.98
N LEU A 258 -5.33 -2.04 7.53
CA LEU A 258 -4.16 -2.87 7.29
C LEU A 258 -4.37 -4.25 7.92
N CYS A 259 -4.03 -5.29 7.19
CA CYS A 259 -4.09 -6.68 7.62
C CYS A 259 -2.69 -7.30 7.56
N LEU A 260 -2.36 -8.12 8.54
CA LEU A 260 -1.06 -8.80 8.65
C LEU A 260 -1.14 -10.27 8.23
N ASP A 261 -2.35 -10.82 8.10
CA ASP A 261 -2.61 -12.21 7.77
C ASP A 261 -3.84 -12.36 6.88
N ILE A 262 -3.81 -13.36 6.01
CA ILE A 262 -4.93 -13.74 5.12
C ILE A 262 -6.18 -14.13 5.93
N GLU A 263 -6.02 -14.72 7.11
CA GLU A 263 -7.12 -15.12 8.00
C GLU A 263 -7.91 -13.91 8.54
N GLN A 264 -7.32 -12.73 8.57
CA GLN A 264 -8.01 -11.50 9.00
C GLN A 264 -9.00 -10.97 7.95
N LEU A 265 -8.75 -11.26 6.67
CA LEU A 265 -9.46 -10.64 5.55
C LEU A 265 -10.98 -10.84 5.55
N PRO A 266 -11.52 -12.05 5.80
CA PRO A 266 -12.97 -12.24 5.82
C PRO A 266 -13.66 -11.38 6.88
N ILE A 267 -13.07 -11.27 8.06
CA ILE A 267 -13.61 -10.48 9.18
C ILE A 267 -13.57 -8.98 8.86
N ILE A 268 -12.45 -8.49 8.37
CA ILE A 268 -12.28 -7.06 8.05
C ILE A 268 -13.18 -6.68 6.88
N ASN A 269 -13.27 -7.51 5.84
CA ASN A 269 -14.18 -7.27 4.72
C ASN A 269 -15.64 -7.24 5.14
N GLU A 270 -16.06 -8.10 6.08
CA GLU A 270 -17.41 -8.08 6.63
C GLU A 270 -17.66 -6.81 7.45
N VAL A 271 -16.77 -6.48 8.41
CA VAL A 271 -16.95 -5.37 9.35
C VAL A 271 -17.00 -4.01 8.63
N ILE A 272 -16.20 -3.83 7.59
CA ILE A 272 -16.15 -2.54 6.85
C ILE A 272 -17.24 -2.45 5.77
N SER A 273 -17.92 -3.56 5.44
CA SER A 273 -19.04 -3.53 4.51
C SER A 273 -20.32 -2.98 5.14
N PRO A 274 -21.23 -2.39 4.35
CA PRO A 274 -22.58 -2.11 4.82
C PRO A 274 -23.27 -3.38 5.31
N THR A 275 -24.06 -3.28 6.38
CA THR A 275 -24.88 -4.40 6.84
C THR A 275 -26.05 -4.65 5.87
N ARG A 276 -26.56 -5.88 5.82
CA ARG A 276 -27.72 -6.22 4.98
C ARG A 276 -28.96 -5.37 5.31
N SER A 277 -29.14 -5.01 6.60
CA SER A 277 -30.22 -4.11 7.04
C SER A 277 -29.98 -2.67 6.61
N ASP A 278 -28.73 -2.15 6.64
CA ASP A 278 -28.43 -0.83 6.08
C ASP A 278 -28.71 -0.79 4.57
N VAL A 279 -28.40 -1.86 3.84
CA VAL A 279 -28.67 -1.96 2.39
C VAL A 279 -30.17 -1.94 2.11
N ALA A 280 -30.96 -2.71 2.87
CA ALA A 280 -32.42 -2.69 2.76
C ALA A 280 -32.98 -1.28 2.99
N TRP A 281 -32.60 -0.68 4.12
CA TRP A 281 -32.99 0.70 4.43
C TRP A 281 -32.61 1.71 3.33
N ALA A 282 -31.39 1.60 2.80
CA ALA A 282 -30.92 2.53 1.76
C ALA A 282 -31.71 2.40 0.46
N ARG A 283 -31.99 1.16 0.03
CA ARG A 283 -32.78 0.89 -1.19
C ARG A 283 -34.24 1.35 -1.02
N ASP A 284 -34.86 1.10 0.12
CA ASP A 284 -36.22 1.58 0.42
C ASP A 284 -36.29 3.11 0.42
N PHE A 285 -35.32 3.77 1.07
CA PHE A 285 -35.25 5.24 1.08
C PHE A 285 -35.09 5.82 -0.32
N LEU A 286 -34.20 5.24 -1.14
CA LEU A 286 -33.98 5.70 -2.52
C LEU A 286 -35.23 5.49 -3.39
N ALA A 287 -35.92 4.36 -3.24
CA ALA A 287 -37.17 4.09 -3.96
C ALA A 287 -38.27 5.08 -3.57
N ASP A 288 -38.47 5.36 -2.27
CA ASP A 288 -39.41 6.40 -1.80
C ASP A 288 -39.05 7.79 -2.34
N PHE A 289 -37.76 8.15 -2.33
CA PHE A 289 -37.27 9.42 -2.86
C PHE A 289 -37.58 9.60 -4.36
N GLU A 290 -37.36 8.53 -5.15
CA GLU A 290 -37.73 8.53 -6.58
C GLU A 290 -39.26 8.59 -6.78
N ALA A 291 -40.02 7.76 -6.04
CA ALA A 291 -41.49 7.70 -6.15
C ALA A 291 -42.18 9.05 -5.87
N ARG A 292 -41.61 9.87 -5.01
CA ARG A 292 -42.13 11.24 -4.72
C ARG A 292 -41.52 12.32 -5.62
N GLY A 293 -40.93 11.95 -6.77
CA GLY A 293 -40.38 12.89 -7.74
C GLY A 293 -39.14 13.64 -7.26
N ARG A 294 -38.35 13.06 -6.38
CA ARG A 294 -37.08 13.62 -5.79
C ARG A 294 -37.29 14.90 -4.98
N VAL A 295 -38.48 15.08 -4.42
CA VAL A 295 -38.83 16.27 -3.62
C VAL A 295 -38.21 16.11 -2.22
N ILE A 296 -37.50 17.15 -1.78
CA ILE A 296 -36.96 17.25 -0.39
C ILE A 296 -38.14 17.73 0.50
N ARG A 297 -38.47 16.95 1.53
CA ARG A 297 -39.54 17.25 2.50
C ARG A 297 -39.10 18.16 3.62
N ASP A 298 -37.86 17.93 4.11
CA ASP A 298 -37.31 18.69 5.22
C ASP A 298 -35.75 18.59 5.23
N GLY A 299 -35.14 19.26 6.21
CA GLY A 299 -33.66 19.29 6.36
C GLY A 299 -32.99 17.96 6.69
N SER A 300 -33.75 16.91 7.02
CA SER A 300 -33.19 15.57 7.25
C SER A 300 -33.03 14.74 5.97
N ASP A 301 -33.76 15.07 4.90
CA ASP A 301 -33.69 14.34 3.63
C ASP A 301 -32.30 14.41 2.95
N PRO A 302 -31.61 15.58 2.83
CA PRO A 302 -30.31 15.62 2.17
C PRO A 302 -29.23 14.74 2.83
N PRO A 303 -29.02 14.75 4.15
CA PRO A 303 -28.04 13.86 4.76
C PRO A 303 -28.43 12.38 4.67
N ARG A 304 -29.73 12.05 4.73
CA ARG A 304 -30.22 10.67 4.57
C ARG A 304 -30.03 10.20 3.12
N LEU A 305 -30.29 11.06 2.14
CA LEU A 305 -30.06 10.76 0.72
C LEU A 305 -28.57 10.46 0.47
N GLY A 306 -27.67 11.30 0.95
CA GLY A 306 -26.24 11.08 0.80
C GLY A 306 -25.78 9.77 1.47
N ARG A 307 -26.33 9.46 2.67
CA ARG A 307 -26.05 8.18 3.34
C ARG A 307 -26.57 6.99 2.53
N ALA A 308 -27.79 7.03 2.05
CA ALA A 308 -28.39 5.95 1.28
C ALA A 308 -27.65 5.69 -0.03
N GLN A 309 -27.29 6.74 -0.76
CA GLN A 309 -26.48 6.64 -1.99
C GLN A 309 -25.10 6.01 -1.72
N LYS A 310 -24.43 6.42 -0.64
CA LYS A 310 -23.14 5.83 -0.24
C LYS A 310 -23.27 4.33 0.07
N ILE A 311 -24.28 3.95 0.86
CA ILE A 311 -24.52 2.54 1.23
C ILE A 311 -24.81 1.71 -0.02
N ASP A 312 -25.71 2.13 -0.92
CA ASP A 312 -26.04 1.40 -2.13
C ASP A 312 -24.84 1.25 -3.07
N LYS A 313 -24.03 2.32 -3.25
CA LYS A 313 -22.78 2.27 -4.00
C LYS A 313 -21.81 1.20 -3.44
N LEU A 314 -21.60 1.20 -2.13
CA LEU A 314 -20.69 0.24 -1.46
C LEU A 314 -21.27 -1.18 -1.51
N ALA A 315 -22.57 -1.35 -1.29
CA ALA A 315 -23.23 -2.65 -1.38
C ALA A 315 -23.04 -3.29 -2.77
N ARG A 316 -23.24 -2.52 -3.85
CA ARG A 316 -23.00 -2.99 -5.23
C ARG A 316 -21.53 -3.34 -5.46
N ALA A 317 -20.59 -2.52 -4.95
CA ALA A 317 -19.16 -2.77 -5.11
C ALA A 317 -18.70 -4.04 -4.39
N PHE A 318 -19.25 -4.29 -3.19
CA PHE A 318 -18.85 -5.43 -2.34
C PHE A 318 -19.75 -6.67 -2.54
N GLY A 319 -20.80 -6.60 -3.35
CA GLY A 319 -21.72 -7.70 -3.55
C GLY A 319 -22.60 -8.01 -2.33
N VAL A 320 -22.94 -6.98 -1.53
CA VAL A 320 -23.83 -7.13 -0.36
C VAL A 320 -25.28 -6.96 -0.78
N GLU A 321 -26.08 -8.00 -0.60
CA GLU A 321 -27.54 -7.94 -0.88
C GLU A 321 -28.33 -7.57 0.38
N PRO A 322 -29.53 -6.98 0.25
CA PRO A 322 -30.38 -6.63 1.37
C PRO A 322 -30.81 -7.87 2.18
N ALA A 323 -31.28 -7.66 3.39
CA ALA A 323 -31.80 -8.70 4.26
C ALA A 323 -33.13 -9.26 3.72
#